data_a53e57bcb1a6113476fe4a33da8780da
#
_entry.id   a53e57bcb1a6113476fe4a33da8780da
#
_cell.length_a   1.000
_cell.length_b   1.000
_cell.length_c   1.000
_cell.angle_alpha   90.00
_cell.angle_beta   90.00
_cell.angle_gamma   90.00
#
_symmetry.space_group_name_H-M   'P 1'
#
loop_
_entity.id
_entity.type
_entity.pdbx_description
1 polymer ?
#
loop_
_entity_poly.entity_id
_entity_poly.type
_entity_poly.pdbx_seq_one_letter_code
_entity_poly.pdbx_strand_id
1 'polypeptide(L)'
;MAGDRSGMSQETVDALRHTNLAHLLVISGLHMGLLSGFIYAAIRYGLVLSPSLRHRLPIRKTAALGALVVSFFYLLLSGGSVATERAFIMAMVALGAVFFERRVISLRSVATAALIVLLWQPEALLGPGFQMSFAATTALVAVFAALRDHNISLGPKWLRPFSTLFVTSFVAGLATAPVAAAHFNHFAHYGLLANLLAVPLMGAVVIPAGVIALMLWRLGLSTLGFFVMELGISWILTVAGFFAALDGARGTVVAPDPYVLAMMMLGALGVALWRGTARLIGVLPMLVAAGFWSQTTRPDVLISDTGKLVGVMTEAGRVLSVKSGSGFVARGWLENDGDMRSQEAAAKLWEEASSVAAYPLLHARGKASVVAADCAAGHILVVAGMLERELPCLVFDERRLRETGAVALYFVGDELKMKTARESTGRRLWNTRWERQ
;
A
#
# COMPACT_ATOMS: atom_id res chain seq x y z
N MET A 1 -20.25 -0.72 3.77
CA MET A 1 -20.21 0.64 3.23
C MET A 1 -19.69 1.69 4.22
N ALA A 2 -19.83 1.50 5.52
CA ALA A 2 -19.34 2.43 6.54
C ALA A 2 -17.85 2.28 6.92
N GLY A 3 -17.12 1.31 6.35
CA GLY A 3 -15.72 1.07 6.63
C GLY A 3 -15.43 0.17 7.84
N ASP A 4 -16.44 -0.34 8.50
CA ASP A 4 -16.28 -1.30 9.60
C ASP A 4 -15.78 -2.66 9.06
N ARG A 5 -14.75 -3.19 9.71
CA ARG A 5 -14.07 -4.45 9.37
C ARG A 5 -14.04 -5.44 10.53
N SER A 6 -14.68 -5.11 11.64
CA SER A 6 -14.63 -5.91 12.87
C SER A 6 -15.14 -7.35 12.68
N GLY A 7 -16.05 -7.56 11.72
CA GLY A 7 -16.62 -8.86 11.39
C GLY A 7 -15.84 -9.69 10.35
N MET A 8 -14.67 -9.20 9.85
CA MET A 8 -13.92 -9.92 8.82
C MET A 8 -12.86 -10.83 9.42
N SER A 9 -12.77 -12.07 8.95
CA SER A 9 -11.70 -12.98 9.33
C SER A 9 -10.36 -12.52 8.74
N GLN A 10 -9.25 -12.79 9.43
CA GLN A 10 -7.91 -12.49 8.94
C GLN A 10 -7.62 -13.21 7.62
N GLU A 11 -8.10 -14.42 7.47
CA GLU A 11 -7.99 -15.21 6.24
C GLU A 11 -8.61 -14.50 5.03
N THR A 12 -9.82 -13.95 5.18
CA THR A 12 -10.48 -13.16 4.14
C THR A 12 -9.67 -11.91 3.77
N VAL A 13 -9.13 -11.22 4.77
CA VAL A 13 -8.30 -10.04 4.55
C VAL A 13 -7.02 -10.40 3.79
N ASP A 14 -6.39 -11.50 4.15
CA ASP A 14 -5.15 -11.95 3.52
C ASP A 14 -5.42 -12.47 2.09
N ALA A 15 -6.52 -13.19 1.83
CA ALA A 15 -6.94 -13.57 0.48
C ALA A 15 -7.11 -12.35 -0.44
N LEU A 16 -7.76 -11.28 0.04
CA LEU A 16 -7.94 -10.04 -0.71
C LEU A 16 -6.60 -9.29 -0.93
N ARG A 17 -5.65 -9.37 0.00
CA ARG A 17 -4.30 -8.81 -0.17
C ARG A 17 -3.49 -9.58 -1.20
N HIS A 18 -3.51 -10.92 -1.14
CA HIS A 18 -2.77 -11.78 -2.05
C HIS A 18 -3.25 -11.68 -3.51
N THR A 19 -4.48 -11.22 -3.72
CA THR A 19 -5.09 -11.06 -5.05
C THR A 19 -5.15 -9.61 -5.54
N ASN A 20 -4.51 -8.67 -4.83
CA ASN A 20 -4.55 -7.23 -5.13
C ASN A 20 -5.97 -6.63 -5.08
N LEU A 21 -6.91 -7.29 -4.38
CA LEU A 21 -8.27 -6.82 -4.16
C LEU A 21 -8.45 -6.06 -2.83
N ALA A 22 -7.38 -5.90 -2.04
CA ALA A 22 -7.41 -5.20 -0.76
C ALA A 22 -7.93 -3.75 -0.85
N HIS A 23 -7.80 -3.12 -2.02
CA HIS A 23 -8.32 -1.77 -2.27
C HIS A 23 -9.87 -1.72 -2.27
N LEU A 24 -10.55 -2.86 -2.40
CA LEU A 24 -12.02 -2.97 -2.26
C LEU A 24 -12.47 -3.00 -0.79
N LEU A 25 -11.56 -3.34 0.15
CA LEU A 25 -11.85 -3.32 1.60
C LEU A 25 -11.90 -1.90 2.17
N VAL A 26 -11.15 -1.00 1.58
CA VAL A 26 -11.06 0.40 2.02
C VAL A 26 -12.04 1.21 1.20
N ILE A 27 -12.73 2.14 1.83
CA ILE A 27 -13.46 3.16 1.07
C ILE A 27 -12.42 3.96 0.28
N SER A 28 -12.36 3.69 -1.01
CA SER A 28 -11.32 4.17 -1.93
C SER A 28 -11.87 5.18 -2.93
N GLY A 29 -10.96 5.73 -3.74
CA GLY A 29 -11.34 6.58 -4.89
C GLY A 29 -12.34 5.91 -5.84
N LEU A 30 -12.29 4.58 -5.98
CA LEU A 30 -13.26 3.83 -6.79
C LEU A 30 -14.68 3.95 -6.19
N HIS A 31 -14.84 3.74 -4.89
CA HIS A 31 -16.13 3.85 -4.21
C HIS A 31 -16.70 5.27 -4.30
N MET A 32 -15.89 6.25 -3.97
CA MET A 32 -16.28 7.66 -4.05
C MET A 32 -16.62 8.07 -5.49
N GLY A 33 -15.80 7.65 -6.47
CA GLY A 33 -16.01 7.96 -7.88
C GLY A 33 -17.26 7.30 -8.45
N LEU A 34 -17.54 6.04 -8.09
CA LEU A 34 -18.74 5.32 -8.52
C LEU A 34 -20.01 5.93 -7.88
N LEU A 35 -19.97 6.22 -6.58
CA LEU A 35 -21.08 6.88 -5.89
C LEU A 35 -21.36 8.26 -6.50
N SER A 36 -20.35 9.11 -6.59
CA SER A 36 -20.52 10.46 -7.13
C SER A 36 -20.95 10.45 -8.60
N GLY A 37 -20.41 9.52 -9.39
CA GLY A 37 -20.82 9.32 -10.79
C GLY A 37 -22.25 8.84 -10.95
N PHE A 38 -22.68 7.88 -10.10
CA PHE A 38 -24.05 7.39 -10.07
C PHE A 38 -25.04 8.51 -9.71
N ILE A 39 -24.77 9.25 -8.63
CA ILE A 39 -25.64 10.37 -8.19
C ILE A 39 -25.66 11.49 -9.24
N TYR A 40 -24.51 11.82 -9.80
CA TYR A 40 -24.46 12.79 -10.92
C TYR A 40 -25.34 12.36 -12.08
N ALA A 41 -25.23 11.11 -12.50
CA ALA A 41 -26.05 10.55 -13.58
C ALA A 41 -27.53 10.56 -13.21
N ALA A 42 -27.91 10.09 -12.02
CA ALA A 42 -29.29 10.03 -11.55
C ALA A 42 -29.95 11.43 -11.55
N ILE A 43 -29.28 12.43 -10.95
CA ILE A 43 -29.79 13.81 -10.94
C ILE A 43 -29.88 14.38 -12.36
N ARG A 44 -28.83 14.19 -13.16
CA ARG A 44 -28.80 14.69 -14.53
C ARG A 44 -29.95 14.11 -15.37
N TYR A 45 -30.14 12.80 -15.36
CA TYR A 45 -31.20 12.16 -16.12
C TYR A 45 -32.59 12.50 -15.56
N GLY A 46 -32.75 12.53 -14.23
CA GLY A 46 -34.00 12.96 -13.60
C GLY A 46 -34.42 14.39 -13.99
N LEU A 47 -33.47 15.33 -14.02
CA LEU A 47 -33.74 16.70 -14.46
C LEU A 47 -34.05 16.81 -15.96
N VAL A 48 -33.45 15.97 -16.80
CA VAL A 48 -33.73 15.94 -18.25
C VAL A 48 -35.15 15.43 -18.54
N LEU A 49 -35.65 14.48 -17.74
CA LEU A 49 -36.99 13.93 -17.89
C LEU A 49 -38.14 14.95 -17.63
N SER A 50 -37.85 16.00 -16.86
CA SER A 50 -38.81 17.08 -16.60
C SER A 50 -38.63 18.23 -17.58
N PRO A 51 -39.59 18.45 -18.53
CA PRO A 51 -39.48 19.55 -19.51
C PRO A 51 -39.32 20.93 -18.87
N SER A 52 -40.01 21.19 -17.77
CA SER A 52 -39.97 22.42 -17.00
C SER A 52 -38.59 22.71 -16.40
N LEU A 53 -37.96 21.68 -15.80
CA LEU A 53 -36.66 21.85 -15.15
C LEU A 53 -35.52 21.89 -16.16
N ARG A 54 -35.65 21.19 -17.28
CA ARG A 54 -34.65 21.15 -18.36
C ARG A 54 -34.33 22.53 -18.93
N HIS A 55 -35.30 23.42 -19.01
CA HIS A 55 -35.13 24.77 -19.57
C HIS A 55 -34.77 25.83 -18.51
N ARG A 56 -35.02 25.54 -17.22
CA ARG A 56 -34.82 26.50 -16.12
C ARG A 56 -33.48 26.37 -15.40
N LEU A 57 -32.90 25.16 -15.37
CA LEU A 57 -31.72 24.88 -14.56
C LEU A 57 -30.48 24.53 -15.43
N PRO A 58 -29.28 24.91 -14.99
CA PRO A 58 -28.03 24.47 -15.59
C PRO A 58 -27.76 23.02 -15.17
N ILE A 59 -28.42 22.06 -15.83
CA ILE A 59 -28.50 20.64 -15.44
C ILE A 59 -27.16 20.04 -15.02
N ARG A 60 -26.08 20.29 -15.79
CA ARG A 60 -24.75 19.75 -15.49
C ARG A 60 -24.21 20.27 -14.15
N LYS A 61 -24.34 21.58 -13.90
CA LYS A 61 -23.86 22.21 -12.66
C LYS A 61 -24.70 21.78 -11.46
N THR A 62 -26.02 21.71 -11.61
CA THR A 62 -26.94 21.22 -10.56
C THR A 62 -26.66 19.77 -10.21
N ALA A 63 -26.44 18.89 -11.20
CA ALA A 63 -26.10 17.50 -10.97
C ALA A 63 -24.72 17.37 -10.29
N ALA A 64 -23.73 18.19 -10.67
CA ALA A 64 -22.42 18.19 -10.04
C ALA A 64 -22.48 18.66 -8.57
N LEU A 65 -23.29 19.68 -8.29
CA LEU A 65 -23.49 20.15 -6.92
C LEU A 65 -24.14 19.06 -6.05
N GLY A 66 -25.22 18.44 -6.54
CA GLY A 66 -25.88 17.35 -5.81
C GLY A 66 -24.96 16.16 -5.56
N ALA A 67 -24.16 15.76 -6.56
CA ALA A 67 -23.18 14.70 -6.40
C ALA A 67 -22.09 15.07 -5.37
N LEU A 68 -21.63 16.33 -5.36
CA LEU A 68 -20.64 16.82 -4.39
C LEU A 68 -21.20 16.79 -2.96
N VAL A 69 -22.44 17.24 -2.76
CA VAL A 69 -23.10 17.20 -1.46
C VAL A 69 -23.21 15.76 -0.94
N VAL A 70 -23.67 14.83 -1.77
CA VAL A 70 -23.77 13.41 -1.38
C VAL A 70 -22.39 12.81 -1.10
N SER A 71 -21.36 13.16 -1.89
CA SER A 71 -19.99 12.72 -1.64
C SER A 71 -19.43 13.24 -0.33
N PHE A 72 -19.77 14.46 0.07
CA PHE A 72 -19.41 15.03 1.36
C PHE A 72 -20.09 14.29 2.53
N PHE A 73 -21.38 14.02 2.41
CA PHE A 73 -22.08 13.19 3.41
C PHE A 73 -21.49 11.79 3.52
N TYR A 74 -21.11 11.20 2.39
CA TYR A 74 -20.44 9.89 2.40
C TYR A 74 -19.07 9.93 3.08
N LEU A 75 -18.30 11.00 2.91
CA LEU A 75 -17.06 11.23 3.66
C LEU A 75 -17.31 11.23 5.17
N LEU A 76 -18.34 11.95 5.63
CA LEU A 76 -18.70 12.00 7.06
C LEU A 76 -19.14 10.63 7.59
N LEU A 77 -20.00 9.92 6.85
CA LEU A 77 -20.49 8.59 7.21
C LEU A 77 -19.37 7.54 7.27
N SER A 78 -18.33 7.71 6.46
CA SER A 78 -17.17 6.80 6.41
C SER A 78 -16.16 7.00 7.55
N GLY A 79 -16.42 7.96 8.45
CA GLY A 79 -15.52 8.29 9.55
C GLY A 79 -14.26 9.06 9.15
N GLY A 80 -14.23 9.68 7.94
CA GLY A 80 -13.16 10.57 7.51
C GLY A 80 -11.77 9.90 7.45
N SER A 81 -11.69 8.66 6.99
CA SER A 81 -10.37 8.02 6.84
C SER A 81 -9.52 8.76 5.81
N VAL A 82 -8.19 8.75 5.99
CA VAL A 82 -7.22 9.39 5.07
C VAL A 82 -7.43 8.98 3.61
N ALA A 83 -7.86 7.73 3.36
CA ALA A 83 -8.17 7.25 2.02
C ALA A 83 -9.45 7.90 1.46
N THR A 84 -10.49 8.06 2.29
CA THR A 84 -11.77 8.65 1.89
C THR A 84 -11.63 10.17 1.69
N GLU A 85 -10.83 10.86 2.54
CA GLU A 85 -10.54 12.29 2.38
C GLU A 85 -9.88 12.57 1.02
N ARG A 86 -8.83 11.81 0.66
CA ARG A 86 -8.20 11.94 -0.66
C ARG A 86 -9.18 11.67 -1.80
N ALA A 87 -10.00 10.63 -1.66
CA ALA A 87 -11.00 10.29 -2.66
C ALA A 87 -12.03 11.41 -2.84
N PHE A 88 -12.46 12.04 -1.72
CA PHE A 88 -13.36 13.18 -1.75
C PHE A 88 -12.70 14.41 -2.41
N ILE A 89 -11.44 14.73 -2.07
CA ILE A 89 -10.71 15.85 -2.71
C ILE A 89 -10.60 15.63 -4.23
N MET A 90 -10.30 14.41 -4.67
CA MET A 90 -10.26 14.08 -6.11
C MET A 90 -11.64 14.24 -6.77
N ALA A 91 -12.71 13.77 -6.12
CA ALA A 91 -14.08 13.93 -6.61
C ALA A 91 -14.50 15.41 -6.62
N MET A 92 -14.15 16.17 -5.59
CA MET A 92 -14.42 17.61 -5.48
C MET A 92 -13.75 18.39 -6.61
N VAL A 93 -12.50 18.12 -6.91
CA VAL A 93 -11.78 18.75 -8.04
C VAL A 93 -12.40 18.35 -9.37
N ALA A 94 -12.75 17.06 -9.54
CA ALA A 94 -13.38 16.56 -10.76
C ALA A 94 -14.77 17.15 -11.00
N LEU A 95 -15.64 17.16 -9.98
CA LEU A 95 -16.98 17.76 -10.07
C LEU A 95 -16.90 19.29 -10.15
N GLY A 96 -15.94 19.91 -9.44
CA GLY A 96 -15.64 21.34 -9.54
C GLY A 96 -15.27 21.80 -10.94
N ALA A 97 -14.54 20.99 -11.70
CA ALA A 97 -14.19 21.27 -13.08
C ALA A 97 -15.43 21.45 -13.99
N VAL A 98 -16.60 20.85 -13.64
CA VAL A 98 -17.87 21.04 -14.35
C VAL A 98 -18.35 22.48 -14.24
N PHE A 99 -18.16 23.16 -13.09
CA PHE A 99 -18.57 24.55 -12.88
C PHE A 99 -17.77 25.51 -13.76
N PHE A 100 -16.48 25.20 -13.97
CA PHE A 100 -15.58 26.01 -14.78
C PHE A 100 -15.54 25.56 -16.25
N GLU A 101 -16.43 24.65 -16.65
CA GLU A 101 -16.53 24.11 -18.02
C GLU A 101 -15.20 23.51 -18.52
N ARG A 102 -14.44 22.95 -17.58
CA ARG A 102 -13.16 22.31 -17.85
C ARG A 102 -13.33 20.79 -17.99
N ARG A 103 -12.33 20.15 -18.58
CA ARG A 103 -12.29 18.67 -18.66
C ARG A 103 -12.16 18.09 -17.28
N VAL A 104 -13.15 17.31 -16.87
CA VAL A 104 -13.23 16.65 -15.56
C VAL A 104 -12.02 15.74 -15.32
N ILE A 105 -11.71 14.89 -16.31
CA ILE A 105 -10.58 13.94 -16.26
C ILE A 105 -9.42 14.53 -17.08
N SER A 106 -8.44 15.08 -16.37
CA SER A 106 -7.25 15.68 -16.98
C SER A 106 -6.07 15.62 -16.00
N LEU A 107 -4.83 15.61 -16.51
CA LEU A 107 -3.63 15.69 -15.69
C LEU A 107 -3.60 16.94 -14.78
N ARG A 108 -4.21 18.05 -15.25
CA ARG A 108 -4.35 19.27 -14.43
C ARG A 108 -5.24 19.03 -13.21
N SER A 109 -6.39 18.36 -13.41
CA SER A 109 -7.29 18.02 -12.30
C SER A 109 -6.59 17.10 -11.29
N VAL A 110 -5.81 16.12 -11.77
CA VAL A 110 -5.01 15.23 -10.90
C VAL A 110 -3.96 16.04 -10.13
N ALA A 111 -3.22 16.93 -10.81
CA ALA A 111 -2.21 17.77 -10.16
C ALA A 111 -2.83 18.73 -9.13
N THR A 112 -3.98 19.33 -9.44
CA THR A 112 -4.71 20.20 -8.49
C THR A 112 -5.14 19.41 -7.25
N ALA A 113 -5.68 18.21 -7.42
CA ALA A 113 -6.05 17.34 -6.30
C ALA A 113 -4.82 16.94 -5.47
N ALA A 114 -3.70 16.60 -6.12
CA ALA A 114 -2.44 16.29 -5.44
C ALA A 114 -1.94 17.46 -4.60
N LEU A 115 -1.94 18.67 -5.16
CA LEU A 115 -1.53 19.87 -4.45
C LEU A 115 -2.41 20.16 -3.23
N ILE A 116 -3.73 20.03 -3.35
CA ILE A 116 -4.66 20.24 -2.22
C ILE A 116 -4.37 19.23 -1.12
N VAL A 117 -4.19 17.93 -1.45
CA VAL A 117 -3.86 16.89 -0.47
C VAL A 117 -2.53 17.19 0.23
N LEU A 118 -1.49 17.56 -0.53
CA LEU A 118 -0.16 17.83 0.04
C LEU A 118 -0.07 19.12 0.83
N LEU A 119 -0.90 20.12 0.53
CA LEU A 119 -1.02 21.33 1.35
C LEU A 119 -1.74 21.03 2.67
N TRP A 120 -2.66 20.09 2.69
CA TRP A 120 -3.40 19.66 3.88
C TRP A 120 -2.62 18.67 4.73
N GLN A 121 -1.97 17.70 4.09
CA GLN A 121 -1.21 16.60 4.72
C GLN A 121 0.11 16.38 3.95
N PRO A 122 1.17 17.17 4.20
CA PRO A 122 2.45 17.05 3.48
C PRO A 122 3.09 15.66 3.62
N GLU A 123 2.93 15.03 4.79
CA GLU A 123 3.44 13.69 5.09
C GLU A 123 2.82 12.59 4.23
N ALA A 124 1.64 12.83 3.64
CA ALA A 124 0.98 11.88 2.75
C ALA A 124 1.85 11.50 1.54
N LEU A 125 2.76 12.38 1.11
CA LEU A 125 3.67 12.14 -0.03
C LEU A 125 4.46 10.83 0.11
N LEU A 126 4.90 10.51 1.32
CA LEU A 126 5.68 9.32 1.62
C LEU A 126 4.81 8.08 1.90
N GLY A 127 3.51 8.27 2.04
CA GLY A 127 2.57 7.18 2.32
C GLY A 127 2.15 6.39 1.07
N PRO A 128 2.05 5.04 1.16
CA PRO A 128 1.67 4.21 0.03
C PRO A 128 0.30 4.57 -0.54
N GLY A 129 -0.62 5.01 0.31
CA GLY A 129 -1.96 5.38 -0.10
C GLY A 129 -2.00 6.56 -1.06
N PHE A 130 -1.23 7.63 -0.82
CA PHE A 130 -1.10 8.76 -1.74
C PHE A 130 -0.42 8.31 -3.03
N GLN A 131 0.74 7.66 -2.92
CA GLN A 131 1.54 7.25 -4.07
C GLN A 131 0.76 6.33 -5.00
N MET A 132 0.09 5.28 -4.50
CA MET A 132 -0.71 4.37 -5.31
C MET A 132 -1.91 5.06 -5.98
N SER A 133 -2.64 5.92 -5.25
CA SER A 133 -3.81 6.61 -5.80
C SER A 133 -3.43 7.56 -6.92
N PHE A 134 -2.40 8.37 -6.71
CA PHE A 134 -1.97 9.35 -7.72
C PHE A 134 -1.20 8.71 -8.87
N ALA A 135 -0.42 7.63 -8.64
CA ALA A 135 0.21 6.86 -9.69
C ALA A 135 -0.84 6.24 -10.63
N ALA A 136 -1.83 5.53 -10.09
CA ALA A 136 -2.90 4.92 -10.89
C ALA A 136 -3.68 5.97 -11.67
N THR A 137 -4.12 7.04 -11.02
CA THR A 137 -4.95 8.08 -11.68
C THR A 137 -4.15 8.82 -12.75
N THR A 138 -2.89 9.18 -12.49
CA THR A 138 -2.01 9.84 -13.46
C THR A 138 -1.78 8.95 -14.67
N ALA A 139 -1.44 7.68 -14.46
CA ALA A 139 -1.20 6.73 -15.53
C ALA A 139 -2.45 6.50 -16.40
N LEU A 140 -3.61 6.31 -15.76
CA LEU A 140 -4.88 6.17 -16.49
C LEU A 140 -5.21 7.39 -17.32
N VAL A 141 -5.13 8.59 -16.74
CA VAL A 141 -5.41 9.83 -17.46
C VAL A 141 -4.43 10.03 -18.63
N ALA A 142 -3.13 9.74 -18.43
CA ALA A 142 -2.12 9.85 -19.48
C ALA A 142 -2.36 8.86 -20.63
N VAL A 143 -2.62 7.59 -20.31
CA VAL A 143 -2.86 6.53 -21.31
C VAL A 143 -4.14 6.80 -22.10
N PHE A 144 -5.26 7.10 -21.44
CA PHE A 144 -6.51 7.40 -22.14
C PHE A 144 -6.44 8.72 -22.93
N ALA A 145 -5.64 9.69 -22.48
CA ALA A 145 -5.34 10.88 -23.29
C ALA A 145 -4.55 10.51 -24.54
N ALA A 146 -3.51 9.69 -24.41
CA ALA A 146 -2.71 9.24 -25.54
C ALA A 146 -3.53 8.43 -26.56
N LEU A 147 -4.35 7.46 -26.09
CA LEU A 147 -5.24 6.68 -26.94
C LEU A 147 -6.19 7.59 -27.75
N ARG A 148 -6.75 8.59 -27.11
CA ARG A 148 -7.63 9.58 -27.78
C ARG A 148 -6.85 10.46 -28.75
N ASP A 149 -5.70 10.98 -28.35
CA ASP A 149 -4.94 11.95 -29.15
C ASP A 149 -4.34 11.27 -30.40
N HIS A 150 -4.07 9.97 -30.35
CA HIS A 150 -3.64 9.15 -31.49
C HIS A 150 -4.80 8.42 -32.21
N ASN A 151 -6.06 8.68 -31.85
CA ASN A 151 -7.24 8.03 -32.43
C ASN A 151 -7.20 6.50 -32.37
N ILE A 152 -6.54 5.93 -31.35
CA ILE A 152 -6.43 4.47 -31.18
C ILE A 152 -7.76 3.94 -30.63
N SER A 153 -8.42 3.10 -31.44
CA SER A 153 -9.65 2.41 -31.02
C SER A 153 -9.32 1.15 -30.24
N LEU A 154 -10.00 0.94 -29.10
CA LEU A 154 -9.90 -0.28 -28.30
C LEU A 154 -10.72 -1.45 -28.86
N GLY A 155 -10.93 -1.47 -30.17
CA GLY A 155 -11.66 -2.53 -30.86
C GLY A 155 -13.10 -2.17 -31.23
N PRO A 156 -13.86 -3.13 -31.78
CA PRO A 156 -15.25 -2.93 -32.19
C PRO A 156 -16.15 -2.59 -31.00
N LYS A 157 -17.31 -1.98 -31.27
CA LYS A 157 -18.20 -1.44 -30.22
C LYS A 157 -18.57 -2.46 -29.13
N TRP A 158 -18.78 -3.71 -29.50
CA TRP A 158 -19.14 -4.78 -28.57
C TRP A 158 -17.98 -5.24 -27.66
N LEU A 159 -16.74 -5.17 -28.15
CA LEU A 159 -15.53 -5.56 -27.38
C LEU A 159 -15.00 -4.40 -26.51
N ARG A 160 -15.35 -3.17 -26.86
CA ARG A 160 -14.83 -1.95 -26.21
C ARG A 160 -14.95 -1.93 -24.68
N PRO A 161 -16.06 -2.37 -24.03
CA PRO A 161 -16.15 -2.41 -22.58
C PRO A 161 -15.08 -3.33 -21.96
N PHE A 162 -14.88 -4.52 -22.54
CA PHE A 162 -13.89 -5.50 -22.06
C PHE A 162 -12.46 -5.00 -22.23
N SER A 163 -12.15 -4.47 -23.41
CA SER A 163 -10.83 -3.89 -23.70
C SER A 163 -10.52 -2.69 -22.80
N THR A 164 -11.52 -1.83 -22.55
CA THR A 164 -11.37 -0.70 -21.62
C THR A 164 -11.11 -1.19 -20.21
N LEU A 165 -11.85 -2.18 -19.73
CA LEU A 165 -11.65 -2.78 -18.42
C LEU A 165 -10.25 -3.41 -18.31
N PHE A 166 -9.82 -4.16 -19.32
CA PHE A 166 -8.50 -4.75 -19.36
C PHE A 166 -7.40 -3.68 -19.30
N VAL A 167 -7.46 -2.68 -20.18
CA VAL A 167 -6.48 -1.58 -20.21
C VAL A 167 -6.47 -0.81 -18.88
N THR A 168 -7.64 -0.53 -18.31
CA THR A 168 -7.74 0.16 -17.02
C THR A 168 -7.09 -0.65 -15.89
N SER A 169 -7.41 -1.94 -15.78
CA SER A 169 -6.84 -2.82 -14.74
C SER A 169 -5.34 -3.02 -14.93
N PHE A 170 -4.89 -3.22 -16.17
CA PHE A 170 -3.47 -3.39 -16.49
C PHE A 170 -2.65 -2.14 -16.19
N VAL A 171 -3.09 -0.98 -16.68
CA VAL A 171 -2.39 0.29 -16.47
C VAL A 171 -2.36 0.69 -14.99
N ALA A 172 -3.48 0.56 -14.29
CA ALA A 172 -3.52 0.83 -12.85
C ALA A 172 -2.61 -0.12 -12.07
N GLY A 173 -2.66 -1.43 -12.37
CA GLY A 173 -1.81 -2.45 -11.77
C GLY A 173 -0.33 -2.16 -12.00
N LEU A 174 0.07 -1.88 -13.23
CA LEU A 174 1.46 -1.57 -13.59
C LEU A 174 1.96 -0.30 -12.90
N ALA A 175 1.14 0.75 -12.81
CA ALA A 175 1.50 2.01 -12.17
C ALA A 175 1.63 1.89 -10.65
N THR A 176 0.86 1.00 -10.01
CA THR A 176 0.89 0.80 -8.56
C THR A 176 1.84 -0.29 -8.10
N ALA A 177 2.25 -1.19 -8.99
CA ALA A 177 3.11 -2.34 -8.66
C ALA A 177 4.44 -1.95 -7.99
N PRO A 178 5.20 -0.94 -8.47
CA PRO A 178 6.45 -0.54 -7.82
C PRO A 178 6.22 -0.01 -6.40
N VAL A 179 5.13 0.74 -6.19
CA VAL A 179 4.78 1.27 -4.87
C VAL A 179 4.37 0.13 -3.93
N ALA A 180 3.55 -0.80 -4.41
CA ALA A 180 3.13 -1.97 -3.64
C ALA A 180 4.34 -2.84 -3.27
N ALA A 181 5.22 -3.12 -4.21
CA ALA A 181 6.43 -3.90 -4.00
C ALA A 181 7.38 -3.24 -2.98
N ALA A 182 7.56 -1.92 -3.05
CA ALA A 182 8.44 -1.19 -2.15
C ALA A 182 7.89 -1.04 -0.72
N HIS A 183 6.57 -0.90 -0.54
CA HIS A 183 5.96 -0.69 0.77
C HIS A 183 5.47 -1.96 1.45
N PHE A 184 5.07 -2.97 0.68
CA PHE A 184 4.48 -4.20 1.19
C PHE A 184 5.32 -5.44 0.90
N ASN A 185 6.42 -5.30 0.16
CA ASN A 185 7.37 -6.36 -0.19
C ASN A 185 6.75 -7.57 -0.90
N HIS A 186 5.59 -7.37 -1.52
CA HIS A 186 4.93 -8.41 -2.29
C HIS A 186 4.14 -7.85 -3.48
N PHE A 187 3.87 -8.72 -4.44
CA PHE A 187 2.96 -8.46 -5.54
C PHE A 187 2.09 -9.68 -5.82
N ALA A 188 0.90 -9.44 -6.35
CA ALA A 188 -0.08 -10.48 -6.67
C ALA A 188 0.09 -10.89 -8.14
N HIS A 189 0.55 -12.12 -8.41
CA HIS A 189 0.72 -12.62 -9.78
C HIS A 189 -0.61 -12.68 -10.54
N TYR A 190 -1.67 -13.10 -9.88
CA TYR A 190 -3.01 -13.20 -10.46
C TYR A 190 -3.86 -11.95 -10.26
N GLY A 191 -3.27 -10.86 -9.74
CA GLY A 191 -4.00 -9.64 -9.41
C GLY A 191 -4.76 -9.02 -10.59
N LEU A 192 -4.23 -9.08 -11.81
CA LEU A 192 -4.93 -8.60 -13.00
C LEU A 192 -6.20 -9.42 -13.27
N LEU A 193 -6.12 -10.76 -13.23
CA LEU A 193 -7.26 -11.64 -13.47
C LEU A 193 -8.33 -11.47 -12.37
N ALA A 194 -7.90 -11.42 -11.11
CA ALA A 194 -8.79 -11.19 -9.99
C ALA A 194 -9.54 -9.84 -10.12
N ASN A 195 -8.83 -8.78 -10.52
CA ASN A 195 -9.43 -7.46 -10.75
C ASN A 195 -10.43 -7.46 -11.91
N LEU A 196 -10.15 -8.16 -13.01
CA LEU A 196 -11.06 -8.25 -14.15
C LEU A 196 -12.39 -8.92 -13.80
N LEU A 197 -12.39 -9.86 -12.85
CA LEU A 197 -13.58 -10.58 -12.41
C LEU A 197 -14.31 -9.90 -11.23
N ALA A 198 -13.60 -9.22 -10.34
CA ALA A 198 -14.14 -8.64 -9.12
C ALA A 198 -14.59 -7.17 -9.28
N VAL A 199 -13.76 -6.34 -9.92
CA VAL A 199 -14.00 -4.88 -9.97
C VAL A 199 -15.28 -4.51 -10.74
N PRO A 200 -15.65 -5.16 -11.87
CA PRO A 200 -16.91 -4.85 -12.56
C PRO A 200 -18.15 -5.06 -11.69
N LEU A 201 -18.16 -6.13 -10.88
CA LEU A 201 -19.30 -6.40 -9.99
C LEU A 201 -19.38 -5.37 -8.86
N MET A 202 -18.23 -4.91 -8.35
CA MET A 202 -18.20 -3.83 -7.37
C MET A 202 -18.88 -2.57 -7.92
N GLY A 203 -18.58 -2.21 -9.18
CA GLY A 203 -19.11 -1.00 -9.83
C GLY A 203 -20.55 -1.14 -10.34
N ALA A 204 -20.90 -2.27 -10.95
CA ALA A 204 -22.19 -2.47 -11.61
C ALA A 204 -23.28 -3.03 -10.69
N VAL A 205 -22.91 -3.76 -9.63
CA VAL A 205 -23.84 -4.47 -8.76
C VAL A 205 -23.75 -3.96 -7.33
N VAL A 206 -22.59 -4.08 -6.67
CA VAL A 206 -22.48 -3.86 -5.22
C VAL A 206 -22.81 -2.41 -4.82
N ILE A 207 -22.18 -1.42 -5.46
CA ILE A 207 -22.41 -0.01 -5.12
C ILE A 207 -23.81 0.47 -5.51
N PRO A 208 -24.32 0.23 -6.74
CA PRO A 208 -25.69 0.60 -7.06
C PRO A 208 -26.74 -0.07 -6.17
N ALA A 209 -26.60 -1.37 -5.89
CA ALA A 209 -27.52 -2.09 -5.01
C ALA A 209 -27.52 -1.51 -3.59
N GLY A 210 -26.37 -1.15 -3.04
CA GLY A 210 -26.28 -0.50 -1.74
C GLY A 210 -26.94 0.89 -1.71
N VAL A 211 -26.76 1.70 -2.75
CA VAL A 211 -27.45 3.02 -2.87
C VAL A 211 -28.96 2.84 -2.99
N ILE A 212 -29.42 1.91 -3.82
CA ILE A 212 -30.84 1.59 -3.97
C ILE A 212 -31.44 1.06 -2.66
N ALA A 213 -30.71 0.20 -1.94
CA ALA A 213 -31.15 -0.28 -0.61
C ALA A 213 -31.40 0.86 0.37
N LEU A 214 -30.51 1.85 0.41
CA LEU A 214 -30.65 3.03 1.25
C LEU A 214 -31.86 3.90 0.83
N MET A 215 -32.09 4.07 -0.47
CA MET A 215 -33.25 4.81 -0.98
C MET A 215 -34.57 4.11 -0.65
N LEU A 216 -34.60 2.77 -0.73
CA LEU A 216 -35.77 1.94 -0.46
C LEU A 216 -36.01 1.68 1.04
N TRP A 217 -35.11 2.14 1.91
CA TRP A 217 -35.27 1.88 3.36
C TRP A 217 -36.60 2.41 3.91
N ARG A 218 -36.99 3.61 3.54
CA ARG A 218 -38.26 4.19 3.99
C ARG A 218 -39.50 3.41 3.53
N LEU A 219 -39.37 2.61 2.47
CA LEU A 219 -40.42 1.77 1.91
C LEU A 219 -40.37 0.34 2.47
N GLY A 220 -39.46 0.01 3.39
CA GLY A 220 -39.28 -1.34 3.93
C GLY A 220 -38.70 -2.36 2.94
N LEU A 221 -38.23 -1.91 1.76
CA LEU A 221 -37.73 -2.77 0.68
C LEU A 221 -36.20 -2.83 0.61
N SER A 222 -35.50 -2.32 1.62
CA SER A 222 -34.02 -2.31 1.70
C SER A 222 -33.42 -3.72 1.61
N THR A 223 -34.10 -4.73 2.13
CA THR A 223 -33.66 -6.13 2.12
C THR A 223 -33.36 -6.65 0.72
N LEU A 224 -34.14 -6.26 -0.30
CA LEU A 224 -33.90 -6.65 -1.69
C LEU A 224 -32.58 -6.09 -2.21
N GLY A 225 -32.29 -4.81 -1.93
CA GLY A 225 -31.03 -4.19 -2.33
C GLY A 225 -29.82 -4.78 -1.59
N PHE A 226 -29.94 -5.08 -0.30
CA PHE A 226 -28.88 -5.74 0.47
C PHE A 226 -28.64 -7.17 0.01
N PHE A 227 -29.67 -7.92 -0.37
CA PHE A 227 -29.52 -9.26 -0.94
C PHE A 227 -28.71 -9.26 -2.24
N VAL A 228 -29.03 -8.33 -3.17
CA VAL A 228 -28.25 -8.19 -4.42
C VAL A 228 -26.81 -7.77 -4.14
N MET A 229 -26.61 -6.88 -3.16
CA MET A 229 -25.27 -6.45 -2.74
C MET A 229 -24.46 -7.64 -2.16
N GLU A 230 -25.08 -8.48 -1.35
CA GLU A 230 -24.48 -9.68 -0.76
C GLU A 230 -24.03 -10.68 -1.83
N LEU A 231 -24.85 -10.93 -2.86
CA LEU A 231 -24.45 -11.78 -3.99
C LEU A 231 -23.20 -11.24 -4.69
N GLY A 232 -23.13 -9.93 -4.92
CA GLY A 232 -21.95 -9.30 -5.52
C GLY A 232 -20.70 -9.41 -4.64
N ILE A 233 -20.83 -9.22 -3.32
CA ILE A 233 -19.72 -9.36 -2.37
C ILE A 233 -19.28 -10.82 -2.29
N SER A 234 -20.22 -11.77 -2.20
CA SER A 234 -19.91 -13.20 -2.17
C SER A 234 -19.12 -13.66 -3.40
N TRP A 235 -19.49 -13.17 -4.58
CA TRP A 235 -18.71 -13.41 -5.80
C TRP A 235 -17.27 -12.87 -5.66
N ILE A 236 -17.09 -11.63 -5.21
CA ILE A 236 -15.76 -11.00 -5.03
C ILE A 236 -14.92 -11.84 -4.08
N LEU A 237 -15.49 -12.31 -2.97
CA LEU A 237 -14.80 -13.14 -1.98
C LEU A 237 -14.45 -14.52 -2.55
N THR A 238 -15.33 -15.12 -3.35
CA THR A 238 -15.07 -16.39 -4.05
C THR A 238 -13.90 -16.24 -5.03
N VAL A 239 -13.88 -15.17 -5.82
CA VAL A 239 -12.78 -14.87 -6.74
C VAL A 239 -11.47 -14.67 -5.95
N ALA A 240 -11.51 -13.92 -4.86
CA ALA A 240 -10.33 -13.71 -4.02
C ALA A 240 -9.81 -15.02 -3.43
N GLY A 241 -10.68 -15.85 -2.85
CA GLY A 241 -10.32 -17.15 -2.30
C GLY A 241 -9.73 -18.09 -3.34
N PHE A 242 -10.36 -18.16 -4.53
CA PHE A 242 -9.88 -19.00 -5.62
C PHE A 242 -8.44 -18.63 -6.06
N PHE A 243 -8.18 -17.35 -6.37
CA PHE A 243 -6.85 -16.94 -6.82
C PHE A 243 -5.81 -16.94 -5.70
N ALA A 244 -6.21 -16.71 -4.44
CA ALA A 244 -5.30 -16.77 -3.30
C ALA A 244 -4.83 -18.20 -2.99
N ALA A 245 -5.66 -19.20 -3.33
CA ALA A 245 -5.33 -20.62 -3.13
C ALA A 245 -4.42 -21.21 -4.21
N LEU A 246 -4.18 -20.50 -5.32
CA LEU A 246 -3.30 -20.97 -6.38
C LEU A 246 -1.83 -20.88 -5.95
N ASP A 247 -1.05 -21.89 -6.34
CA ASP A 247 0.40 -21.89 -6.13
C ASP A 247 1.03 -20.65 -6.77
N GLY A 248 1.93 -20.00 -6.05
CA GLY A 248 2.59 -18.79 -6.53
C GLY A 248 1.67 -17.56 -6.63
N ALA A 249 0.51 -17.52 -5.98
CA ALA A 249 -0.38 -16.37 -6.00
C ALA A 249 0.30 -15.08 -5.51
N ARG A 250 1.24 -15.20 -4.59
CA ARG A 250 2.02 -14.11 -4.03
C ARG A 250 3.49 -14.24 -4.39
N GLY A 251 4.04 -13.23 -5.06
CA GLY A 251 5.47 -13.03 -5.21
C GLY A 251 6.01 -12.14 -4.10
N THR A 252 7.25 -12.38 -3.69
CA THR A 252 7.95 -11.55 -2.71
C THR A 252 9.07 -10.76 -3.35
N VAL A 253 9.37 -9.61 -2.78
CA VAL A 253 10.44 -8.72 -3.24
C VAL A 253 11.18 -8.18 -2.03
N VAL A 254 12.50 -8.17 -2.14
CA VAL A 254 13.37 -7.53 -1.13
C VAL A 254 13.06 -6.03 -1.08
N ALA A 255 12.98 -5.46 0.12
CA ALA A 255 12.74 -4.04 0.31
C ALA A 255 13.86 -3.22 -0.34
N PRO A 256 13.53 -2.26 -1.22
CA PRO A 256 14.55 -1.43 -1.87
C PRO A 256 15.07 -0.36 -0.93
N ASP A 257 16.21 0.24 -1.29
CA ASP A 257 16.64 1.46 -0.66
C ASP A 257 15.65 2.61 -0.90
N PRO A 258 15.51 3.57 0.04
CA PRO A 258 14.48 4.61 -0.03
C PRO A 258 14.50 5.48 -1.29
N TYR A 259 15.67 5.69 -1.90
CA TYR A 259 15.81 6.49 -3.12
C TYR A 259 15.33 5.77 -4.39
N VAL A 260 15.30 4.43 -4.38
CA VAL A 260 14.94 3.62 -5.55
C VAL A 260 13.50 3.89 -6.00
N LEU A 261 12.56 3.86 -5.05
CA LEU A 261 11.15 4.16 -5.37
C LEU A 261 10.99 5.59 -5.86
N ALA A 262 11.67 6.56 -5.25
CA ALA A 262 11.61 7.96 -5.66
C ALA A 262 12.10 8.15 -7.11
N MET A 263 13.25 7.55 -7.47
CA MET A 263 13.76 7.57 -8.84
C MET A 263 12.80 6.93 -9.85
N MET A 264 12.23 5.77 -9.48
CA MET A 264 11.26 5.06 -10.33
C MET A 264 10.00 5.89 -10.57
N MET A 265 9.46 6.51 -9.53
CA MET A 265 8.26 7.35 -9.62
C MET A 265 8.51 8.66 -10.38
N LEU A 266 9.66 9.31 -10.22
CA LEU A 266 10.04 10.49 -10.99
C LEU A 266 10.20 10.16 -12.47
N GLY A 267 10.83 9.02 -12.79
CA GLY A 267 10.91 8.52 -14.17
C GLY A 267 9.54 8.26 -14.77
N ALA A 268 8.66 7.57 -14.04
CA ALA A 268 7.29 7.30 -14.47
C ALA A 268 6.47 8.59 -14.70
N LEU A 269 6.65 9.61 -13.86
CA LEU A 269 6.07 10.93 -14.07
C LEU A 269 6.61 11.59 -15.36
N GLY A 270 7.90 11.51 -15.64
CA GLY A 270 8.50 11.97 -16.88
C GLY A 270 7.85 11.30 -18.11
N VAL A 271 7.68 9.98 -18.08
CA VAL A 271 6.99 9.23 -19.14
C VAL A 271 5.54 9.67 -19.31
N ALA A 272 4.83 9.96 -18.21
CA ALA A 272 3.42 10.35 -18.23
C ALA A 272 3.19 11.80 -18.67
N LEU A 273 4.07 12.72 -18.25
CA LEU A 273 3.88 14.16 -18.43
C LEU A 273 4.53 14.72 -19.71
N TRP A 274 5.66 14.17 -20.12
CA TRP A 274 6.37 14.65 -21.31
C TRP A 274 5.73 14.13 -22.60
N ARG A 275 5.96 14.86 -23.69
CA ARG A 275 5.39 14.57 -25.01
C ARG A 275 6.48 14.16 -26.01
N GLY A 276 6.07 13.43 -27.05
CA GLY A 276 6.98 13.00 -28.10
C GLY A 276 8.07 12.07 -27.58
N THR A 277 9.25 12.15 -28.17
CA THR A 277 10.43 11.32 -27.81
C THR A 277 11.03 11.69 -26.45
N ALA A 278 10.80 12.91 -25.95
CA ALA A 278 11.29 13.36 -24.64
C ALA A 278 10.81 12.47 -23.49
N ARG A 279 9.64 11.79 -23.62
CA ARG A 279 9.16 10.82 -22.63
C ARG A 279 10.12 9.65 -22.38
N LEU A 280 10.95 9.30 -23.38
CA LEU A 280 11.92 8.21 -23.27
C LEU A 280 13.02 8.53 -22.26
N ILE A 281 13.31 9.81 -22.01
CA ILE A 281 14.26 10.25 -20.98
C ILE A 281 13.79 9.77 -19.59
N GLY A 282 12.45 9.74 -19.37
CA GLY A 282 11.88 9.23 -18.11
C GLY A 282 12.10 7.73 -17.88
N VAL A 283 12.35 6.96 -18.94
CA VAL A 283 12.64 5.52 -18.81
C VAL A 283 14.00 5.27 -18.18
N LEU A 284 14.98 6.15 -18.42
CA LEU A 284 16.35 5.99 -17.90
C LEU A 284 16.40 5.90 -16.37
N PRO A 285 15.84 6.85 -15.59
CA PRO A 285 15.83 6.71 -14.14
C PRO A 285 15.05 5.50 -13.65
N MET A 286 14.03 5.03 -14.37
CA MET A 286 13.33 3.79 -14.03
C MET A 286 14.23 2.55 -14.18
N LEU A 287 15.00 2.46 -15.27
CA LEU A 287 15.94 1.37 -15.50
C LEU A 287 17.10 1.40 -14.46
N VAL A 288 17.63 2.58 -14.19
CA VAL A 288 18.67 2.75 -13.15
C VAL A 288 18.13 2.34 -11.79
N ALA A 289 16.93 2.76 -11.43
CA ALA A 289 16.28 2.38 -10.18
C ALA A 289 16.05 0.86 -10.09
N ALA A 290 15.63 0.21 -11.18
CA ALA A 290 15.48 -1.24 -11.25
C ALA A 290 16.84 -1.94 -11.06
N GLY A 291 17.93 -1.41 -11.66
CA GLY A 291 19.28 -1.91 -11.47
C GLY A 291 19.76 -1.79 -10.01
N PHE A 292 19.50 -0.67 -9.33
CA PHE A 292 19.81 -0.53 -7.90
C PHE A 292 18.95 -1.50 -7.06
N TRP A 293 17.68 -1.66 -7.39
CA TRP A 293 16.80 -2.59 -6.66
C TRP A 293 17.31 -4.03 -6.75
N SER A 294 17.73 -4.47 -7.93
CA SER A 294 18.27 -5.83 -8.12
C SER A 294 19.57 -6.11 -7.37
N GLN A 295 20.31 -5.05 -7.00
CA GLN A 295 21.56 -5.12 -6.26
C GLN A 295 21.41 -4.79 -4.76
N THR A 296 20.17 -4.63 -4.28
CA THR A 296 19.92 -4.30 -2.87
C THR A 296 20.43 -5.42 -1.96
N THR A 297 21.35 -5.08 -1.07
CA THR A 297 21.87 -5.98 -0.04
C THR A 297 21.14 -5.78 1.27
N ARG A 298 20.86 -6.88 1.95
CA ARG A 298 20.19 -6.85 3.26
C ARG A 298 21.22 -6.96 4.38
N PRO A 299 20.94 -6.40 5.57
CA PRO A 299 21.86 -6.52 6.71
C PRO A 299 22.14 -7.98 7.06
N ASP A 300 23.39 -8.30 7.38
CA ASP A 300 23.76 -9.64 7.82
C ASP A 300 23.15 -9.97 9.18
N VAL A 301 23.18 -8.99 10.12
CA VAL A 301 22.56 -9.15 11.44
C VAL A 301 21.60 -8.00 11.73
N LEU A 302 20.43 -8.33 12.24
CA LEU A 302 19.44 -7.39 12.77
C LEU A 302 19.24 -7.62 14.26
N ILE A 303 19.27 -6.54 15.03
CA ILE A 303 19.04 -6.56 16.49
C ILE A 303 17.85 -5.65 16.78
N SER A 304 16.81 -6.18 17.45
CA SER A 304 15.67 -5.37 17.87
C SER A 304 16.05 -4.33 18.93
N ASP A 305 15.31 -3.25 19.00
CA ASP A 305 15.49 -2.17 19.99
C ASP A 305 15.41 -2.62 21.46
N THR A 306 14.78 -3.77 21.70
CA THR A 306 14.67 -4.37 23.04
C THR A 306 15.68 -5.48 23.30
N GLY A 307 16.51 -5.84 22.32
CA GLY A 307 17.41 -6.98 22.39
C GLY A 307 16.71 -8.35 22.47
N LYS A 308 15.38 -8.40 22.36
CA LYS A 308 14.60 -9.65 22.52
C LYS A 308 14.59 -10.52 21.27
N LEU A 309 14.89 -9.93 20.10
CA LEU A 309 14.93 -10.62 18.82
C LEU A 309 16.22 -10.26 18.10
N VAL A 310 16.88 -11.28 17.58
CA VAL A 310 18.03 -11.17 16.70
C VAL A 310 17.74 -11.96 15.44
N GLY A 311 18.16 -11.46 14.30
CA GLY A 311 18.02 -12.13 13.01
C GLY A 311 19.35 -12.16 12.28
N VAL A 312 19.77 -13.31 11.77
CA VAL A 312 20.99 -13.52 10.99
C VAL A 312 20.60 -13.88 9.56
N MET A 313 21.21 -13.24 8.57
CA MET A 313 21.03 -13.59 7.17
C MET A 313 21.90 -14.80 6.83
N THR A 314 21.30 -15.79 6.19
CA THR A 314 21.98 -17.00 5.68
C THR A 314 21.61 -17.21 4.23
N GLU A 315 22.24 -18.18 3.56
CA GLU A 315 21.84 -18.59 2.20
C GLU A 315 20.38 -19.06 2.10
N ALA A 316 19.86 -19.66 3.20
CA ALA A 316 18.46 -20.09 3.30
C ALA A 316 17.48 -18.96 3.67
N GLY A 317 17.94 -17.70 3.74
CA GLY A 317 17.18 -16.54 4.17
C GLY A 317 17.42 -16.18 5.65
N ARG A 318 16.62 -15.26 6.20
CA ARG A 318 16.83 -14.78 7.56
C ARG A 318 16.40 -15.82 8.60
N VAL A 319 17.31 -16.10 9.51
CA VAL A 319 17.08 -16.97 10.67
C VAL A 319 16.88 -16.11 11.92
N LEU A 320 15.90 -16.47 12.74
CA LEU A 320 15.49 -15.69 13.92
C LEU A 320 15.85 -16.41 15.22
N SER A 321 16.30 -15.66 16.21
CA SER A 321 16.77 -16.21 17.51
C SER A 321 15.65 -16.74 18.39
N VAL A 322 14.37 -16.52 18.05
CA VAL A 322 13.23 -16.96 18.88
C VAL A 322 12.03 -17.40 18.04
N LYS A 323 11.39 -18.48 18.49
CA LYS A 323 10.23 -19.09 17.82
C LYS A 323 8.95 -18.26 17.96
N SER A 324 8.82 -17.45 19.02
CA SER A 324 7.63 -16.66 19.33
C SER A 324 7.97 -15.41 20.14
N GLY A 325 7.05 -14.45 20.18
CA GLY A 325 7.28 -13.14 20.76
C GLY A 325 7.90 -12.17 19.73
N SER A 326 7.74 -10.87 19.92
CA SER A 326 8.20 -9.85 18.96
C SER A 326 7.66 -10.03 17.52
N GLY A 327 6.47 -10.63 17.38
CA GLY A 327 5.92 -11.05 16.08
C GLY A 327 5.77 -9.94 15.06
N PHE A 328 5.52 -8.69 15.48
CA PHE A 328 5.49 -7.54 14.59
C PHE A 328 6.86 -7.26 13.95
N VAL A 329 7.92 -7.26 14.77
CA VAL A 329 9.30 -7.03 14.31
C VAL A 329 9.78 -8.18 13.43
N ALA A 330 9.54 -9.42 13.87
CA ALA A 330 9.90 -10.63 13.13
C ALA A 330 9.28 -10.65 11.74
N ARG A 331 7.98 -10.36 11.65
CA ARG A 331 7.26 -10.28 10.38
C ARG A 331 7.84 -9.19 9.48
N GLY A 332 8.04 -7.98 10.01
CA GLY A 332 8.61 -6.88 9.23
C GLY A 332 10.01 -7.18 8.69
N TRP A 333 10.85 -7.89 9.44
CA TRP A 333 12.17 -8.29 8.96
C TRP A 333 12.08 -9.31 7.84
N LEU A 334 11.28 -10.37 8.03
CA LEU A 334 11.08 -11.41 7.01
C LEU A 334 10.46 -10.83 5.73
N GLU A 335 9.41 -10.00 5.86
CA GLU A 335 8.78 -9.33 4.71
C GLU A 335 9.79 -8.45 3.96
N ASN A 336 10.60 -7.65 4.66
CA ASN A 336 11.63 -6.81 4.05
C ASN A 336 12.73 -7.61 3.34
N ASP A 337 12.99 -8.82 3.78
CA ASP A 337 13.95 -9.74 3.13
C ASP A 337 13.30 -10.55 1.99
N GLY A 338 12.01 -10.37 1.74
CA GLY A 338 11.26 -11.14 0.75
C GLY A 338 10.98 -12.59 1.20
N ASP A 339 11.00 -12.85 2.50
CA ASP A 339 10.81 -14.18 3.09
C ASP A 339 9.38 -14.34 3.60
N MET A 340 8.68 -15.39 3.16
CA MET A 340 7.30 -15.68 3.55
C MET A 340 7.18 -16.63 4.74
N ARG A 341 8.30 -17.12 5.28
CA ARG A 341 8.27 -18.07 6.39
C ARG A 341 7.65 -17.43 7.64
N SER A 342 7.02 -18.26 8.46
CA SER A 342 6.60 -17.84 9.80
C SER A 342 7.81 -17.63 10.71
N GLN A 343 7.65 -16.83 11.78
CA GLN A 343 8.70 -16.65 12.78
C GLN A 343 9.19 -17.98 13.34
N GLU A 344 8.29 -18.93 13.60
CA GLU A 344 8.62 -20.26 14.09
C GLU A 344 9.48 -21.05 13.09
N ALA A 345 9.10 -21.02 11.80
CA ALA A 345 9.87 -21.70 10.76
C ALA A 345 11.27 -21.09 10.60
N ALA A 346 11.37 -19.76 10.62
CA ALA A 346 12.63 -19.04 10.52
C ALA A 346 13.55 -19.26 11.73
N ALA A 347 13.00 -19.63 12.89
CA ALA A 347 13.79 -19.87 14.10
C ALA A 347 14.33 -21.31 14.22
N LYS A 348 13.92 -22.24 13.38
CA LYS A 348 14.37 -23.65 13.47
C LYS A 348 15.85 -23.85 13.21
N LEU A 349 16.44 -22.98 12.40
CA LEU A 349 17.85 -23.04 11.96
C LEU A 349 18.79 -22.16 12.80
N TRP A 350 18.32 -21.61 13.92
CA TRP A 350 19.10 -20.64 14.70
C TRP A 350 20.43 -21.19 15.24
N GLU A 351 20.44 -22.43 15.75
CA GLU A 351 21.65 -23.03 16.32
C GLU A 351 22.76 -23.24 15.30
N GLU A 352 22.38 -23.61 14.07
CA GLU A 352 23.32 -23.74 12.96
C GLU A 352 23.83 -22.37 12.45
N ALA A 353 22.91 -21.41 12.29
CA ALA A 353 23.23 -20.09 11.77
C ALA A 353 24.10 -19.25 12.71
N SER A 354 23.93 -19.36 14.01
CA SER A 354 24.69 -18.60 14.99
C SER A 354 26.16 -19.04 15.09
N SER A 355 26.46 -20.28 14.67
CA SER A 355 27.84 -20.82 14.63
C SER A 355 28.57 -20.53 13.31
N VAL A 356 27.86 -20.22 12.23
CA VAL A 356 28.43 -20.01 10.86
C VAL A 356 28.63 -18.52 10.55
N ALA A 357 28.07 -17.59 11.35
CA ALA A 357 28.27 -16.17 11.17
C ALA A 357 29.78 -15.81 11.21
N ALA A 358 30.21 -14.89 10.36
CA ALA A 358 31.60 -14.43 10.29
C ALA A 358 32.17 -13.94 11.65
N TYR A 359 31.27 -13.60 12.57
CA TYR A 359 31.55 -13.29 13.97
C TYR A 359 30.63 -14.13 14.82
N PRO A 360 31.14 -14.88 15.84
CA PRO A 360 30.32 -15.65 16.77
C PRO A 360 29.30 -14.74 17.45
N LEU A 361 28.02 -15.04 17.23
CA LEU A 361 26.90 -14.25 17.73
C LEU A 361 26.20 -14.97 18.87
N LEU A 362 26.22 -14.34 20.04
CA LEU A 362 25.60 -14.86 21.26
C LEU A 362 24.35 -14.06 21.60
N HIS A 363 23.24 -14.72 21.92
CA HIS A 363 22.00 -14.08 22.32
C HIS A 363 21.54 -14.57 23.70
N ALA A 364 21.67 -13.71 24.71
CA ALA A 364 21.29 -14.02 26.09
C ALA A 364 19.90 -13.43 26.44
N ARG A 365 18.99 -14.31 26.89
CA ARG A 365 17.61 -13.92 27.27
C ARG A 365 17.24 -14.51 28.62
N GLY A 366 16.54 -13.69 29.42
CA GLY A 366 16.16 -14.06 30.79
C GLY A 366 17.26 -13.78 31.80
N LYS A 367 16.87 -13.52 33.04
CA LYS A 367 17.77 -13.05 34.09
C LYS A 367 18.99 -13.96 34.30
N ALA A 368 18.80 -15.28 34.36
CA ALA A 368 19.90 -16.23 34.57
C ALA A 368 20.92 -16.21 33.40
N SER A 369 20.44 -16.20 32.15
CA SER A 369 21.30 -16.13 30.94
C SER A 369 22.03 -14.81 30.83
N VAL A 370 21.42 -13.69 31.23
CA VAL A 370 22.03 -12.35 31.22
C VAL A 370 23.17 -12.28 32.25
N VAL A 371 22.96 -12.84 33.46
CA VAL A 371 24.00 -12.88 34.51
C VAL A 371 25.16 -13.80 34.13
N ALA A 372 24.86 -14.93 33.50
CA ALA A 372 25.86 -15.89 33.05
C ALA A 372 26.53 -15.55 31.70
N ALA A 373 26.03 -14.52 30.99
CA ALA A 373 26.52 -14.19 29.65
C ALA A 373 28.01 -13.81 29.71
N ASP A 374 28.83 -14.47 28.90
CA ASP A 374 30.24 -14.19 28.74
C ASP A 374 30.62 -14.25 27.26
N CYS A 375 31.69 -13.55 26.87
CA CYS A 375 32.14 -13.51 25.49
C CYS A 375 33.59 -13.13 25.35
N ALA A 376 34.26 -13.71 24.37
CA ALA A 376 35.66 -13.38 24.00
C ALA A 376 35.71 -12.16 23.04
N ALA A 377 36.89 -11.58 22.92
CA ALA A 377 37.16 -10.54 21.93
C ALA A 377 36.80 -11.03 20.51
N GLY A 378 36.18 -10.17 19.70
CA GLY A 378 35.71 -10.51 18.35
C GLY A 378 34.30 -11.13 18.31
N HIS A 379 33.66 -11.42 19.46
CA HIS A 379 32.28 -11.87 19.50
C HIS A 379 31.30 -10.70 19.52
N ILE A 380 30.07 -10.96 19.11
CA ILE A 380 28.92 -10.05 19.26
C ILE A 380 27.97 -10.67 20.28
N LEU A 381 27.70 -9.96 21.36
CA LEU A 381 26.77 -10.39 22.41
C LEU A 381 25.54 -9.47 22.41
N VAL A 382 24.36 -10.05 22.24
CA VAL A 382 23.09 -9.34 22.39
C VAL A 382 22.40 -9.80 23.66
N VAL A 383 22.04 -8.85 24.52
CA VAL A 383 21.45 -9.13 25.82
C VAL A 383 20.07 -8.48 25.94
N ALA A 384 19.05 -9.27 26.24
CA ALA A 384 17.71 -8.77 26.52
C ALA A 384 17.57 -8.32 27.98
N GLY A 385 18.33 -7.30 28.38
CA GLY A 385 18.40 -6.74 29.72
C GLY A 385 19.60 -5.84 29.89
N MET A 386 19.82 -5.31 31.11
CA MET A 386 21.00 -4.53 31.46
C MET A 386 22.14 -5.47 31.87
N LEU A 387 23.34 -5.18 31.37
CA LEU A 387 24.56 -5.83 31.77
C LEU A 387 25.33 -4.90 32.70
N GLU A 388 25.66 -5.37 33.93
CA GLU A 388 26.35 -4.55 34.93
C GLU A 388 27.89 -4.64 34.84
N ARG A 389 28.41 -5.55 34.00
CA ARG A 389 29.85 -5.79 33.85
C ARG A 389 30.32 -5.46 32.43
N GLU A 390 31.53 -4.99 32.31
CA GLU A 390 32.22 -4.79 31.01
C GLU A 390 32.77 -6.11 30.49
N LEU A 391 32.56 -6.39 29.22
CA LEU A 391 33.05 -7.57 28.53
C LEU A 391 33.97 -7.19 27.36
N PRO A 392 34.92 -8.05 26.98
CA PRO A 392 35.89 -7.76 25.93
C PRO A 392 35.31 -7.82 24.51
N CYS A 393 34.02 -8.07 24.35
CA CYS A 393 33.31 -8.21 23.07
C CYS A 393 32.41 -7.01 22.76
N LEU A 394 31.82 -7.03 21.57
CA LEU A 394 30.83 -6.02 21.15
C LEU A 394 29.46 -6.35 21.78
N VAL A 395 29.07 -5.61 22.83
CA VAL A 395 27.82 -5.85 23.58
C VAL A 395 26.73 -4.91 23.10
N PHE A 396 25.54 -5.46 22.87
CA PHE A 396 24.26 -4.75 22.67
C PHE A 396 23.30 -5.13 23.81
N ASP A 397 23.36 -4.36 24.88
CA ASP A 397 22.47 -4.45 26.04
C ASP A 397 21.33 -3.42 25.96
N GLU A 398 20.43 -3.44 26.94
CA GLU A 398 19.30 -2.51 26.97
C GLU A 398 19.73 -1.04 27.03
N ARG A 399 20.84 -0.72 27.70
CA ARG A 399 21.37 0.65 27.80
C ARG A 399 21.80 1.14 26.41
N ARG A 400 22.63 0.36 25.71
CA ARG A 400 23.08 0.72 24.37
C ARG A 400 21.95 0.78 23.36
N LEU A 401 21.01 -0.19 23.41
CA LEU A 401 19.85 -0.24 22.51
C LEU A 401 18.84 0.89 22.76
N ARG A 402 18.76 1.43 23.95
CA ARG A 402 17.99 2.67 24.20
C ARG A 402 18.59 3.86 23.43
N GLU A 403 19.92 3.96 23.35
CA GLU A 403 20.62 5.03 22.65
C GLU A 403 20.57 4.85 21.13
N THR A 404 20.80 3.65 20.62
CA THR A 404 20.90 3.36 19.19
C THR A 404 19.53 3.07 18.55
N GLY A 405 18.55 2.58 19.30
CA GLY A 405 17.38 1.88 18.78
C GLY A 405 17.76 0.53 18.19
N ALA A 406 16.96 0.01 17.27
CA ALA A 406 17.29 -1.20 16.52
C ALA A 406 18.59 -1.00 15.71
N VAL A 407 19.36 -2.08 15.56
CA VAL A 407 20.68 -2.06 14.93
C VAL A 407 20.73 -3.03 13.76
N ALA A 408 21.31 -2.59 12.66
CA ALA A 408 21.64 -3.39 11.49
C ALA A 408 23.15 -3.44 11.32
N LEU A 409 23.70 -4.65 11.21
CA LEU A 409 25.14 -4.89 10.98
C LEU A 409 25.34 -5.43 9.58
N TYR A 410 26.37 -4.93 8.92
CA TYR A 410 26.80 -5.36 7.59
C TYR A 410 28.29 -5.75 7.68
N PHE A 411 28.62 -6.93 7.18
CA PHE A 411 29.99 -7.39 7.06
C PHE A 411 30.50 -7.16 5.63
N VAL A 412 31.42 -6.23 5.47
CA VAL A 412 32.02 -5.91 4.16
C VAL A 412 33.50 -6.28 4.21
N GLY A 413 33.84 -7.48 3.77
CA GLY A 413 35.16 -8.07 4.02
C GLY A 413 35.40 -8.24 5.53
N ASP A 414 36.48 -7.68 6.05
CA ASP A 414 36.81 -7.71 7.49
C ASP A 414 36.24 -6.50 8.26
N GLU A 415 35.53 -5.59 7.59
CA GLU A 415 34.99 -4.38 8.21
C GLU A 415 33.53 -4.60 8.66
N LEU A 416 33.26 -4.28 9.92
CA LEU A 416 31.90 -4.28 10.48
C LEU A 416 31.31 -2.86 10.35
N LYS A 417 30.30 -2.69 9.47
CA LYS A 417 29.53 -1.45 9.36
C LYS A 417 28.24 -1.58 10.15
N MET A 418 28.03 -0.64 11.07
CA MET A 418 26.82 -0.56 11.89
C MET A 418 25.95 0.60 11.43
N LYS A 419 24.66 0.34 11.24
CA LYS A 419 23.64 1.36 10.99
C LYS A 419 22.57 1.26 12.08
N THR A 420 22.27 2.38 12.72
CA THR A 420 21.32 2.41 13.83
C THR A 420 20.01 3.08 13.43
N ALA A 421 18.93 2.72 14.10
CA ALA A 421 17.64 3.36 13.88
C ALA A 421 17.68 4.86 14.20
N ARG A 422 18.49 5.27 15.22
CA ARG A 422 18.66 6.68 15.59
C ARG A 422 19.43 7.49 14.58
N GLU A 423 20.42 6.93 13.92
CA GLU A 423 21.11 7.58 12.79
C GLU A 423 20.16 7.84 11.63
N SER A 424 19.28 6.87 11.34
CA SER A 424 18.33 6.99 10.22
C SER A 424 17.15 7.92 10.51
N THR A 425 16.62 7.92 11.74
CA THR A 425 15.40 8.67 12.09
C THR A 425 15.66 9.98 12.82
N GLY A 426 16.89 10.17 13.33
CA GLY A 426 17.25 11.25 14.23
C GLY A 426 16.66 11.09 15.63
N ARG A 427 17.14 11.92 16.56
CA ARG A 427 16.56 12.01 17.91
C ARG A 427 15.29 12.83 17.85
N ARG A 428 14.19 12.28 18.30
CA ARG A 428 12.85 12.88 18.30
C ARG A 428 12.24 12.80 19.70
N LEU A 429 11.34 13.73 20.02
CA LEU A 429 10.67 13.79 21.33
C LEU A 429 9.96 12.48 21.73
N TRP A 430 9.46 11.73 20.74
CA TRP A 430 8.74 10.46 20.97
C TRP A 430 9.64 9.23 21.05
N ASN A 431 10.90 9.33 20.60
CA ASN A 431 11.83 8.21 20.64
C ASN A 431 12.96 8.39 21.67
N THR A 432 12.93 9.48 22.46
CA THR A 432 13.88 9.79 23.54
C THR A 432 13.19 9.99 24.92
N ARG A 433 12.07 9.30 25.16
CA ARG A 433 11.32 9.39 26.42
C ARG A 433 12.16 9.04 27.65
N TRP A 434 13.09 8.12 27.51
CA TRP A 434 13.98 7.65 28.56
C TRP A 434 15.05 8.68 28.99
N GLU A 435 15.33 9.71 28.19
CA GLU A 435 16.22 10.83 28.55
C GLU A 435 15.57 11.82 29.52
N ARG A 436 14.24 11.71 29.73
CA ARG A 436 13.46 12.63 30.54
C ARG A 436 13.09 12.08 31.93
N GLN A 437 13.48 10.85 32.22
CA GLN A 437 13.34 10.21 33.53
C GLN A 437 14.69 10.12 34.25
#